data_3dff8a71f9f2cf1281cb07bda37f6393
#
_entry.id   3dff8a71f9f2cf1281cb07bda37f6393
#
_cell.length_a   1.000
_cell.length_b   1.000
_cell.length_c   1.000
_cell.angle_alpha   90.00
_cell.angle_beta   90.00
_cell.angle_gamma   90.00
#
_symmetry.space_group_name_H-M   'P 1'
#
loop_
_entity.id
_entity.type
_entity.pdbx_description
1 polymer ?
#
loop_
_entity_poly.entity_id
_entity_poly.type
_entity_poly.pdbx_seq_one_letter_code
_entity_poly.pdbx_strand_id
1 'polypeptide(L)'
;MLRIDSNSVSVAFMSNLINRVLNNMEFFALHFKHNTADETVVYQSLHQTYIRFMPYLYYYIAKTNTNASDKLYTNVIWLYHRWNNKKKDNAEVHARNCDSMIHDGTIIKNYS
;
A
#
# COMPACT_ATOMS: atom_id res chain seq x y z
N MET A 1 6.41 44.09 -6.25
CA MET A 1 5.28 43.29 -5.87
C MET A 1 5.60 41.81 -6.10
N LEU A 2 5.61 41.05 -5.03
CA LEU A 2 5.86 39.62 -5.15
C LEU A 2 4.61 38.93 -5.71
N ARG A 3 4.70 38.49 -6.93
CA ARG A 3 3.69 37.62 -7.51
C ARG A 3 3.96 36.18 -7.09
N ILE A 4 3.14 35.69 -6.23
CA ILE A 4 3.20 34.27 -5.88
C ILE A 4 2.54 33.51 -7.04
N ASP A 5 3.31 32.68 -7.71
CA ASP A 5 2.79 31.80 -8.74
C ASP A 5 1.86 30.79 -8.07
N SER A 6 0.59 30.77 -8.49
CA SER A 6 -0.40 29.84 -7.92
C SER A 6 -0.01 28.38 -8.14
N ASN A 7 0.71 28.05 -9.21
CA ASN A 7 1.22 26.71 -9.47
C ASN A 7 2.29 26.32 -8.44
N SER A 8 3.20 27.24 -8.10
CA SER A 8 4.23 26.98 -7.09
C SER A 8 3.60 26.78 -5.71
N VAL A 9 2.59 27.55 -5.36
CA VAL A 9 1.87 27.40 -4.09
C VAL A 9 1.14 26.06 -4.05
N SER A 10 0.48 25.66 -5.14
CA SER A 10 -0.21 24.38 -5.24
C SER A 10 0.74 23.20 -5.14
N VAL A 11 1.90 23.26 -5.78
CA VAL A 11 2.93 22.21 -5.72
C VAL A 11 3.48 22.10 -4.28
N ALA A 12 3.78 23.22 -3.64
CA ALA A 12 4.26 23.22 -2.25
C ALA A 12 3.21 22.65 -1.29
N PHE A 13 1.94 23.02 -1.47
CA PHE A 13 0.84 22.49 -0.67
C PHE A 13 0.69 21.00 -0.85
N MET A 14 0.73 20.50 -2.07
CA MET A 14 0.62 19.08 -2.38
C MET A 14 1.80 18.30 -1.81
N SER A 15 3.02 18.83 -1.92
CA SER A 15 4.21 18.18 -1.35
C SER A 15 4.11 18.06 0.16
N ASN A 16 3.65 19.12 0.84
CA ASN A 16 3.46 19.09 2.29
C ASN A 16 2.39 18.09 2.70
N LEU A 17 1.29 18.03 1.94
CA LEU A 17 0.21 17.09 2.19
C LEU A 17 0.69 15.64 2.02
N ILE A 18 1.42 15.35 0.96
CA ILE A 18 1.96 14.01 0.69
C ILE A 18 2.94 13.61 1.79
N ASN A 19 3.83 14.51 2.21
CA ASN A 19 4.76 14.23 3.30
C ASN A 19 4.03 13.92 4.60
N ARG A 20 2.95 14.64 4.90
CA ARG A 20 2.13 14.39 6.09
C ARG A 20 1.46 13.02 6.01
N VAL A 21 0.91 12.67 4.85
CA VAL A 21 0.29 11.36 4.64
C VAL A 21 1.34 10.25 4.79
N LEU A 22 2.52 10.42 4.20
CA LEU A 22 3.59 9.43 4.29
C LEU A 22 4.11 9.26 5.71
N ASN A 23 4.21 10.35 6.48
CA ASN A 23 4.60 10.27 7.88
C ASN A 23 3.59 9.46 8.69
N ASN A 24 2.30 9.69 8.46
CA ASN A 24 1.25 8.92 9.12
C ASN A 24 1.27 7.45 8.68
N MET A 25 1.52 7.18 7.43
CA MET A 25 1.63 5.82 6.91
C MET A 25 2.86 5.09 7.48
N GLU A 26 3.96 5.81 7.69
CA GLU A 26 5.17 5.25 8.30
C GLU A 26 4.87 4.82 9.74
N PHE A 27 4.18 5.65 10.50
CA PHE A 27 3.74 5.33 11.86
C PHE A 27 2.79 4.11 11.86
N PHE A 28 1.86 4.11 10.94
CA PHE A 28 0.90 3.03 10.75
C PHE A 28 1.62 1.70 10.47
N ALA A 29 2.56 1.71 9.53
CA ALA A 29 3.31 0.50 9.17
C ALA A 29 4.18 0.00 10.33
N LEU A 30 4.72 0.92 11.14
CA LEU A 30 5.55 0.60 12.28
C LEU A 30 4.80 -0.24 13.31
N HIS A 31 3.51 0.00 13.52
CA HIS A 31 2.69 -0.78 14.45
C HIS A 31 2.61 -2.26 14.05
N PHE A 32 2.55 -2.55 12.75
CA PHE A 32 2.53 -3.95 12.29
C PHE A 32 3.91 -4.60 12.41
N LYS A 33 4.96 -3.85 12.12
CA LYS A 33 6.33 -4.37 12.24
C LYS A 33 6.67 -4.78 13.67
N HIS A 34 6.12 -4.06 14.66
CA HIS A 34 6.36 -4.33 16.08
C HIS A 34 5.24 -5.14 16.74
N ASN A 35 4.29 -5.67 15.96
CA ASN A 35 3.17 -6.49 16.44
C ASN A 35 2.31 -5.78 17.50
N THR A 36 2.17 -4.45 17.39
CA THR A 36 1.34 -3.66 18.32
C THR A 36 -0.09 -3.46 17.83
N ALA A 37 -0.41 -3.97 16.63
CA ALA A 37 -1.73 -3.89 16.04
C ALA A 37 -2.11 -5.23 15.41
N ASP A 38 -3.43 -5.50 15.32
CA ASP A 38 -3.94 -6.70 14.67
C ASP A 38 -3.89 -6.52 13.15
N GLU A 39 -2.83 -7.03 12.55
CA GLU A 39 -2.61 -6.91 11.12
C GLU A 39 -3.68 -7.62 10.29
N THR A 40 -4.17 -8.76 10.74
CA THR A 40 -5.14 -9.56 9.98
C THR A 40 -6.43 -8.77 9.76
N VAL A 41 -6.95 -8.15 10.81
CA VAL A 41 -8.18 -7.35 10.73
C VAL A 41 -7.97 -6.12 9.83
N VAL A 42 -6.86 -5.42 10.02
CA VAL A 42 -6.57 -4.21 9.25
C VAL A 42 -6.29 -4.56 7.80
N TYR A 43 -5.58 -5.65 7.53
CA TYR A 43 -5.32 -6.12 6.17
C TYR A 43 -6.63 -6.36 5.42
N GLN A 44 -7.60 -7.03 6.02
CA GLN A 44 -8.89 -7.31 5.38
C GLN A 44 -9.60 -6.04 4.95
N SER A 45 -9.48 -4.98 5.76
CA SER A 45 -10.19 -3.72 5.50
C SER A 45 -9.44 -2.77 4.56
N LEU A 46 -8.11 -2.72 4.62
CA LEU A 46 -7.34 -1.63 4.02
C LEU A 46 -6.33 -2.06 2.96
N HIS A 47 -6.05 -3.36 2.79
CA HIS A 47 -4.96 -3.77 1.90
C HIS A 47 -5.16 -3.33 0.44
N GLN A 48 -6.38 -3.40 -0.06
CA GLN A 48 -6.66 -3.02 -1.45
C GLN A 48 -6.39 -1.53 -1.69
N THR A 49 -6.85 -0.69 -0.78
CA THR A 49 -6.61 0.75 -0.84
C THR A 49 -5.12 1.06 -0.75
N TYR A 50 -4.43 0.45 0.21
CA TYR A 50 -3.00 0.65 0.43
C TYR A 50 -2.19 0.25 -0.82
N ILE A 51 -2.42 -0.94 -1.35
CA ILE A 51 -1.72 -1.45 -2.52
C ILE A 51 -2.00 -0.60 -3.76
N ARG A 52 -3.25 -0.12 -3.90
CA ARG A 52 -3.65 0.70 -5.05
C ARG A 52 -2.95 2.06 -5.06
N PHE A 53 -2.81 2.69 -3.89
CA PHE A 53 -2.23 4.03 -3.80
C PHE A 53 -0.70 4.03 -3.77
N MET A 54 -0.07 2.95 -3.33
CA MET A 54 1.38 2.91 -3.17
C MET A 54 2.19 3.20 -4.44
N PRO A 55 1.81 2.73 -5.65
CA PRO A 55 2.56 3.08 -6.85
C PRO A 55 2.66 4.59 -7.10
N TYR A 56 1.61 5.34 -6.74
CA TYR A 56 1.61 6.80 -6.86
C TYR A 56 2.53 7.46 -5.82
N LEU A 57 2.53 6.95 -4.61
CA LEU A 57 3.36 7.47 -3.52
C LEU A 57 4.82 7.06 -3.67
N TYR A 58 5.07 5.92 -4.28
CA TYR A 58 6.42 5.37 -4.45
C TYR A 58 7.34 6.34 -5.19
N TYR A 59 6.82 7.06 -6.17
CA TYR A 59 7.58 8.06 -6.90
C TYR A 59 8.11 9.15 -5.95
N TYR A 60 7.26 9.64 -5.05
CA TYR A 60 7.64 10.65 -4.07
C TYR A 60 8.67 10.11 -3.08
N ILE A 61 8.50 8.87 -2.63
CA ILE A 61 9.43 8.22 -1.72
C ILE A 61 10.80 8.07 -2.40
N ALA A 62 10.83 7.60 -3.62
CA ALA A 62 12.07 7.44 -4.38
C ALA A 62 12.77 8.77 -4.60
N LYS A 63 12.02 9.80 -4.95
CA LYS A 63 12.56 11.15 -5.16
C LYS A 63 13.13 11.73 -3.86
N THR A 64 12.44 11.56 -2.75
CA THR A 64 12.91 12.01 -1.44
C THR A 64 14.18 11.28 -1.04
N ASN A 65 14.29 9.98 -1.31
CA ASN A 65 15.41 9.16 -0.90
C ASN A 65 16.64 9.30 -1.81
N THR A 66 16.48 9.84 -3.02
CA THR A 66 17.59 9.98 -3.98
C THR A 66 18.74 10.81 -3.41
N ASN A 67 18.43 11.90 -2.69
CA ASN A 67 19.43 12.82 -2.16
C ASN A 67 19.58 12.71 -0.63
N ALA A 68 18.88 11.77 0.01
CA ALA A 68 18.94 11.61 1.45
C ALA A 68 20.06 10.64 1.85
N SER A 69 20.82 11.00 2.88
CA SER A 69 21.81 10.11 3.48
C SER A 69 21.13 8.92 4.16
N ASP A 70 20.01 9.18 4.83
CA ASP A 70 19.20 8.15 5.46
C ASP A 70 17.93 7.91 4.64
N LYS A 71 17.56 6.66 4.46
CA LYS A 71 16.34 6.32 3.72
C LYS A 71 15.12 6.56 4.59
N LEU A 72 14.15 7.32 4.03
CA LEU A 72 12.89 7.62 4.68
C LEU A 72 11.79 6.67 4.19
N TYR A 73 10.78 6.50 5.01
CA TYR A 73 9.58 5.72 4.68
C TYR A 73 9.85 4.24 4.38
N THR A 74 10.86 3.68 5.04
CA THR A 74 11.23 2.27 4.86
C THR A 74 10.14 1.32 5.33
N ASN A 75 9.42 1.67 6.39
CA ASN A 75 8.33 0.84 6.91
C ASN A 75 7.10 0.87 5.99
N VAL A 76 6.82 2.01 5.35
CA VAL A 76 5.76 2.10 4.33
C VAL A 76 6.04 1.14 3.17
N ILE A 77 7.28 1.11 2.68
CA ILE A 77 7.72 0.22 1.61
C ILE A 77 7.67 -1.24 2.07
N TRP A 78 8.14 -1.52 3.27
CA TRP A 78 8.11 -2.85 3.87
C TRP A 78 6.67 -3.40 3.91
N LEU A 79 5.73 -2.59 4.38
CA LEU A 79 4.33 -3.00 4.48
C LEU A 79 3.71 -3.23 3.10
N TYR A 80 4.06 -2.39 2.13
CA TYR A 80 3.59 -2.55 0.75
C TYR A 80 4.01 -3.91 0.18
N HIS A 81 5.29 -4.26 0.30
CA HIS A 81 5.79 -5.54 -0.19
C HIS A 81 5.14 -6.72 0.55
N ARG A 82 5.01 -6.60 1.86
CA ARG A 82 4.39 -7.63 2.69
C ARG A 82 2.95 -7.90 2.28
N TRP A 83 2.15 -6.85 2.15
CA TRP A 83 0.75 -6.97 1.79
C TRP A 83 0.55 -7.34 0.32
N ASN A 84 1.39 -6.85 -0.56
CA ASN A 84 1.33 -7.21 -1.98
C ASN A 84 1.64 -8.69 -2.19
N ASN A 85 2.64 -9.22 -1.48
CA ASN A 85 2.96 -10.65 -1.52
C ASN A 85 1.84 -11.49 -0.91
N LYS A 86 1.26 -11.06 0.19
CA LYS A 86 0.12 -11.74 0.81
C LYS A 86 -1.08 -11.78 -0.14
N LYS A 87 -1.35 -10.70 -0.85
CA LYS A 87 -2.43 -10.64 -1.86
C LYS A 87 -2.17 -11.63 -3.00
N LYS A 88 -0.94 -11.72 -3.49
CA LYS A 88 -0.56 -12.67 -4.53
C LYS A 88 -0.72 -14.10 -4.06
N ASP A 89 -0.23 -14.42 -2.88
CA ASP A 89 -0.34 -15.77 -2.29
C ASP A 89 -1.80 -16.17 -2.11
N ASN A 90 -2.63 -15.26 -1.61
CA ASN A 90 -4.07 -15.52 -1.45
C ASN A 90 -4.76 -15.73 -2.80
N ALA A 91 -4.38 -14.97 -3.83
CA ALA A 91 -4.92 -15.14 -5.17
C ALA A 91 -4.53 -16.50 -5.77
N GLU A 92 -3.30 -16.95 -5.58
CA GLU A 92 -2.83 -18.26 -6.04
C GLU A 92 -3.57 -19.40 -5.33
N VAL A 93 -3.74 -19.31 -4.02
CA VAL A 93 -4.50 -20.30 -3.24
C VAL A 93 -5.95 -20.33 -3.71
N HIS A 94 -6.57 -19.18 -3.93
CA HIS A 94 -7.94 -19.09 -4.42
C HIS A 94 -8.07 -19.72 -5.80
N ALA A 95 -7.15 -19.43 -6.72
CA ALA A 95 -7.15 -20.00 -8.07
C ALA A 95 -7.02 -21.53 -8.04
N ARG A 96 -6.12 -22.05 -7.21
CA ARG A 96 -5.96 -23.52 -7.05
C ARG A 96 -7.22 -24.16 -6.49
N ASN A 97 -7.85 -23.52 -5.50
CA ASN A 97 -9.10 -24.03 -4.92
C ASN A 97 -10.23 -24.01 -5.95
N CYS A 98 -10.33 -22.97 -6.77
CA CYS A 98 -11.31 -22.89 -7.85
C CYS A 98 -11.10 -24.00 -8.88
N ASP A 99 -9.87 -24.25 -9.30
CA ASP A 99 -9.55 -25.31 -10.25
C ASP A 99 -9.92 -26.70 -9.68
N SER A 100 -9.59 -26.95 -8.43
CA SER A 100 -9.96 -28.18 -7.74
C SER A 100 -11.47 -28.37 -7.68
N MET A 101 -12.22 -27.31 -7.36
CA MET A 101 -13.67 -27.32 -7.29
C MET A 101 -14.31 -27.54 -8.66
N ILE A 102 -13.74 -26.99 -9.72
CA ILE A 102 -14.17 -27.22 -11.10
C ILE A 102 -13.98 -28.67 -11.48
N HIS A 103 -12.85 -29.28 -11.19
CA HIS A 103 -12.58 -30.69 -11.45
C HIS A 103 -13.55 -31.61 -10.69
N ASP A 104 -13.89 -31.24 -9.46
CA ASP A 104 -14.85 -32.00 -8.65
C ASP A 104 -16.32 -31.70 -9.02
N GLY A 105 -16.57 -30.75 -9.93
CA GLY A 105 -17.90 -30.34 -10.34
C GLY A 105 -18.64 -29.51 -9.29
N THR A 106 -18.01 -29.15 -8.19
CA THR A 106 -18.65 -28.47 -7.06
C THR A 106 -19.09 -27.05 -7.42
N ILE A 107 -18.28 -26.31 -8.16
CA ILE A 107 -18.62 -24.95 -8.60
C ILE A 107 -19.84 -24.97 -9.54
N ILE A 108 -19.90 -25.93 -10.44
CA ILE A 108 -20.99 -26.05 -11.40
C ILE A 108 -22.32 -26.23 -10.66
N LYS A 109 -22.35 -27.05 -9.61
CA LYS A 109 -23.54 -27.25 -8.79
C LYS A 109 -23.98 -25.98 -8.08
N ASN A 110 -23.04 -25.15 -7.64
CA ASN A 110 -23.33 -23.92 -6.90
C ASN A 110 -23.88 -22.81 -7.78
N TYR A 111 -23.61 -22.85 -9.07
CA TYR A 111 -24.06 -21.82 -10.02
C TYR A 111 -25.21 -22.24 -10.93
N SER A 112 -25.66 -23.46 -10.81
CA SER A 112 -26.79 -23.94 -11.59
C SER A 112 -28.15 -23.65 -10.93
#